data_cf830f306f83f30e471b05bf97b5632f
#
_entry.id   cf830f306f83f30e471b05bf97b5632f
#
_cell.length_a   1.000
_cell.length_b   1.000
_cell.length_c   1.000
_cell.angle_alpha   90.00
_cell.angle_beta   90.00
_cell.angle_gamma   90.00
#
_symmetry.space_group_name_H-M   'P 1'
#
loop_
_entity.id
_entity.type
_entity.pdbx_description
1 polymer ?
#
loop_
_entity_poly.entity_id
_entity_poly.type
_entity_poly.pdbx_seq_one_letter_code
_entity_poly.pdbx_strand_id
1 'polypeptide(L)'
;MAIARRDGPDFLFLSNKHSKKFSDLDQNKEVQIAFQDTKTQDWISISGKATTTDNSDPRIKEVWSRGAAAWFGDLGDGKHTGGPEDPRMTLIEIKSNYVAYYLTEVGILGYAKEVIAANVTGGVANTGKLRELTEQDLERARSMDQK
;
A
#
# COMPACT_ATOMS: atom_id res chain seq x y z
N MET A 1 5.02 6.65 -0.42
CA MET A 1 4.56 6.54 0.98
C MET A 1 4.81 5.11 1.43
N ALA A 2 5.40 4.89 2.60
CA ALA A 2 5.67 3.55 3.11
C ALA A 2 4.48 3.04 3.95
N ILE A 3 4.23 1.72 3.89
CA ILE A 3 3.26 1.07 4.77
C ILE A 3 3.82 1.17 6.20
N ALA A 4 3.03 1.66 7.15
CA ALA A 4 3.37 1.69 8.55
C ALA A 4 3.01 0.35 9.24
N ARG A 5 1.84 -0.19 8.93
CA ARG A 5 1.37 -1.51 9.40
C ARG A 5 0.41 -2.12 8.38
N ARG A 6 0.38 -3.44 8.33
CA ARG A 6 -0.65 -4.22 7.64
C ARG A 6 -1.43 -5.01 8.69
N ASP A 7 -2.74 -4.89 8.66
CA ASP A 7 -3.66 -5.64 9.52
C ASP A 7 -4.54 -6.55 8.62
N GLY A 8 -4.12 -7.81 8.45
CA GLY A 8 -4.72 -8.71 7.47
C GLY A 8 -4.65 -8.13 6.05
N PRO A 9 -5.79 -7.94 5.37
CA PRO A 9 -5.84 -7.34 4.04
C PRO A 9 -5.79 -5.82 4.05
N ASP A 10 -5.85 -5.17 5.21
CA ASP A 10 -5.96 -3.73 5.37
C ASP A 10 -4.60 -3.06 5.65
N PHE A 11 -4.51 -1.76 5.40
CA PHE A 11 -3.23 -1.05 5.46
C PHE A 11 -3.33 0.22 6.28
N LEU A 12 -2.28 0.49 7.03
CA LEU A 12 -2.12 1.71 7.80
C LEU A 12 -0.87 2.46 7.31
N PHE A 13 -1.05 3.73 7.00
CA PHE A 13 0.03 4.60 6.55
C PHE A 13 0.18 5.78 7.50
N LEU A 14 1.42 6.06 7.90
CA LEU A 14 1.77 7.30 8.58
C LEU A 14 2.03 8.38 7.53
N SER A 15 1.39 9.53 7.66
CA SER A 15 1.45 10.60 6.66
C SER A 15 1.42 11.99 7.28
N ASN A 16 1.92 12.97 6.54
CA ASN A 16 1.83 14.37 6.92
C ASN A 16 0.46 14.94 6.50
N LYS A 17 -0.31 15.45 7.47
CA LYS A 17 -1.66 16.00 7.25
C LYS A 17 -1.72 17.19 6.28
N HIS A 18 -0.59 17.89 6.10
CA HIS A 18 -0.50 19.01 5.15
C HIS A 18 -0.18 18.55 3.71
N SER A 19 -0.06 17.25 3.47
CA SER A 19 0.14 16.77 2.10
C SER A 19 -1.16 16.86 1.29
N LYS A 20 -1.03 17.09 -0.01
CA LYS A 20 -2.17 17.18 -0.94
C LYS A 20 -3.12 15.98 -0.87
N LYS A 21 -2.61 14.80 -0.50
CA LYS A 21 -3.43 13.59 -0.33
C LYS A 21 -4.64 13.79 0.59
N PHE A 22 -4.51 14.61 1.63
CA PHE A 22 -5.62 14.85 2.56
C PHE A 22 -6.74 15.64 1.92
N SER A 23 -6.41 16.70 1.15
CA SER A 23 -7.44 17.44 0.39
C SER A 23 -8.10 16.56 -0.69
N ASP A 24 -7.37 15.64 -1.29
CA ASP A 24 -7.93 14.70 -2.27
C ASP A 24 -8.86 13.68 -1.57
N LEU A 25 -8.46 13.17 -0.39
CA LEU A 25 -9.27 12.24 0.41
C LEU A 25 -10.51 12.87 1.04
N ASP A 26 -10.51 14.18 1.28
CA ASP A 26 -11.71 14.90 1.73
C ASP A 26 -12.80 14.91 0.64
N GLN A 27 -12.39 14.91 -0.62
CA GLN A 27 -13.30 14.91 -1.77
C GLN A 27 -13.70 13.49 -2.20
N ASN A 28 -12.77 12.55 -2.15
CA ASN A 28 -13.00 11.15 -2.54
C ASN A 28 -12.18 10.22 -1.66
N LYS A 29 -12.87 9.33 -0.97
CA LYS A 29 -12.26 8.34 -0.08
C LYS A 29 -11.89 7.02 -0.78
N GLU A 30 -12.31 6.84 -2.02
CA GLU A 30 -11.93 5.66 -2.80
C GLU A 30 -10.46 5.81 -3.24
N VAL A 31 -9.68 4.79 -2.95
CA VAL A 31 -8.24 4.81 -3.18
C VAL A 31 -7.77 3.52 -3.84
N GLN A 32 -6.63 3.63 -4.51
CA GLN A 32 -5.91 2.49 -5.04
C GLN A 32 -4.46 2.53 -4.56
N ILE A 33 -3.96 1.38 -4.10
CA ILE A 33 -2.56 1.16 -3.75
C ILE A 33 -1.98 0.20 -4.79
N ALA A 34 -0.80 0.49 -5.31
CA ALA A 34 -0.10 -0.40 -6.20
C ALA A 34 1.33 -0.64 -5.71
N PHE A 35 1.77 -1.89 -5.80
CA PHE A 35 3.16 -2.29 -5.60
C PHE A 35 3.60 -3.11 -6.78
N GLN A 36 4.86 -2.96 -7.15
CA GLN A 36 5.49 -3.73 -8.22
C GLN A 36 6.91 -4.11 -7.83
N ASP A 37 7.26 -5.37 -8.03
CA ASP A 37 8.64 -5.82 -8.03
C ASP A 37 9.18 -5.78 -9.47
N THR A 38 10.11 -4.86 -9.72
CA THR A 38 10.69 -4.69 -11.05
C THR A 38 11.63 -5.84 -11.47
N LYS A 39 12.07 -6.67 -10.52
CA LYS A 39 12.93 -7.83 -10.80
C LYS A 39 12.13 -9.04 -11.26
N THR A 40 11.00 -9.31 -10.57
CA THR A 40 10.15 -10.45 -10.90
C THR A 40 9.02 -10.09 -11.85
N GLN A 41 8.73 -8.79 -12.00
CA GLN A 41 7.55 -8.25 -12.70
C GLN A 41 6.22 -8.58 -11.99
N ASP A 42 6.29 -9.04 -10.75
CA ASP A 42 5.10 -9.21 -9.92
C ASP A 42 4.49 -7.86 -9.58
N TRP A 43 3.18 -7.80 -9.53
CA TRP A 43 2.48 -6.61 -9.10
C TRP A 43 1.21 -6.95 -8.32
N ILE A 44 0.81 -6.03 -7.48
CA ILE A 44 -0.45 -6.07 -6.76
C ILE A 44 -1.11 -4.68 -6.81
N SER A 45 -2.39 -4.67 -7.08
CA SER A 45 -3.25 -3.50 -7.05
C SER A 45 -4.38 -3.76 -6.05
N ILE A 46 -4.56 -2.83 -5.12
CA ILE A 46 -5.51 -2.94 -4.02
C ILE A 46 -6.41 -1.72 -4.10
N SER A 47 -7.70 -1.94 -4.31
CA SER A 47 -8.73 -0.91 -4.18
C SER A 47 -9.31 -0.95 -2.77
N GLY A 48 -9.68 0.19 -2.25
CA GLY A 48 -10.23 0.29 -0.91
C GLY A 48 -10.72 1.68 -0.56
N LYS A 49 -11.22 1.80 0.67
CA LYS A 49 -11.73 3.06 1.20
C LYS A 49 -10.82 3.58 2.29
N ALA A 50 -10.40 4.83 2.16
CA ALA A 50 -9.53 5.50 3.11
C ALA A 50 -10.33 6.17 4.23
N THR A 51 -9.81 6.06 5.45
CA THR A 51 -10.22 6.85 6.61
C THR A 51 -8.99 7.56 7.15
N THR A 52 -9.12 8.84 7.46
CA THR A 52 -8.04 9.64 8.05
C THR A 52 -8.31 9.86 9.53
N THR A 53 -7.24 9.94 10.32
CA THR A 53 -7.30 10.28 11.74
C THR A 53 -6.61 11.62 12.00
N ASP A 54 -6.49 11.99 13.25
CA ASP A 54 -5.67 13.13 13.68
C ASP A 54 -4.48 12.67 14.53
N ASN A 55 -3.69 13.60 15.00
CA ASN A 55 -2.48 13.32 15.80
C ASN A 55 -2.80 12.72 17.20
N SER A 56 -4.04 12.72 17.64
CA SER A 56 -4.44 12.12 18.93
C SER A 56 -4.59 10.59 18.86
N ASP A 57 -4.56 10.00 17.67
CA ASP A 57 -4.69 8.55 17.49
C ASP A 57 -3.50 7.82 18.14
N PRO A 58 -3.72 6.97 19.16
CA PRO A 58 -2.64 6.29 19.89
C PRO A 58 -1.82 5.34 19.01
N ARG A 59 -2.39 4.85 17.90
CA ARG A 59 -1.70 3.97 16.95
C ARG A 59 -0.51 4.66 16.28
N ILE A 60 -0.47 6.00 16.24
CA ILE A 60 0.69 6.76 15.73
C ILE A 60 1.96 6.36 16.47
N LYS A 61 1.90 6.25 17.81
CA LYS A 61 3.05 5.85 18.64
C LYS A 61 3.48 4.42 18.37
N GLU A 62 2.54 3.54 18.12
CA GLU A 62 2.80 2.12 17.84
C GLU A 62 3.52 1.92 16.50
N VAL A 63 3.14 2.69 15.48
CA VAL A 63 3.68 2.54 14.12
C VAL A 63 4.82 3.51 13.80
N TRP A 64 5.10 4.46 14.69
CA TRP A 64 6.19 5.40 14.51
C TRP A 64 7.56 4.70 14.52
N SER A 65 8.45 5.16 13.69
CA SER A 65 9.83 4.69 13.64
C SER A 65 10.78 5.84 13.30
N ARG A 66 12.08 5.66 13.58
CA ARG A 66 13.10 6.61 13.15
C ARG A 66 13.14 6.81 11.64
N GLY A 67 12.79 5.78 10.87
CA GLY A 67 12.66 5.88 9.42
C GLY A 67 11.47 6.77 9.01
N ALA A 68 10.37 6.74 9.76
CA ALA A 68 9.24 7.64 9.55
C ALA A 68 9.63 9.10 9.88
N ALA A 69 10.34 9.33 10.98
CA ALA A 69 10.83 10.66 11.37
C ALA A 69 11.64 11.35 10.27
N ALA A 70 12.44 10.60 9.51
CA ALA A 70 13.26 11.14 8.42
C ALA A 70 12.44 11.83 7.31
N TRP A 71 11.16 11.47 7.16
CA TRP A 71 10.25 12.08 6.18
C TRP A 71 9.59 13.38 6.67
N PHE A 72 9.63 13.64 7.99
CA PHE A 72 9.02 14.83 8.58
C PHE A 72 10.06 15.93 8.86
N GLY A 73 11.26 15.55 9.27
CA GLY A 73 12.31 16.48 9.70
C GLY A 73 11.95 17.26 10.97
N ASP A 74 12.95 17.70 11.68
CA ASP A 74 12.80 18.64 12.80
C ASP A 74 12.88 20.07 12.27
N LEU A 75 11.86 20.89 12.56
CA LEU A 75 11.82 22.30 12.17
C LEU A 75 12.49 23.21 13.21
N GLY A 76 12.95 22.69 14.34
CA GLY A 76 13.64 23.45 15.39
C GLY A 76 12.73 24.34 16.25
N ASP A 77 11.42 24.18 16.15
CA ASP A 77 10.43 24.99 16.88
C ASP A 77 9.89 24.30 18.16
N GLY A 78 10.44 23.12 18.48
CA GLY A 78 10.06 22.33 19.64
C GLY A 78 8.70 21.61 19.53
N LYS A 79 7.98 21.81 18.42
CA LYS A 79 6.68 21.15 18.14
C LYS A 79 6.78 20.18 16.98
N HIS A 80 7.40 20.60 15.89
CA HIS A 80 7.51 19.84 14.65
C HIS A 80 8.85 19.09 14.62
N THR A 81 8.97 18.10 15.51
CA THR A 81 10.22 17.39 15.78
C THR A 81 10.43 16.14 14.94
N GLY A 82 9.42 15.73 14.16
CA GLY A 82 9.38 14.42 13.49
C GLY A 82 9.14 13.24 14.44
N GLY A 83 8.93 13.50 15.74
CA GLY A 83 8.55 12.49 16.74
C GLY A 83 7.07 12.10 16.65
N PRO A 84 6.62 11.08 17.41
CA PRO A 84 5.24 10.62 17.37
C PRO A 84 4.22 11.66 17.86
N GLU A 85 4.67 12.67 18.60
CA GLU A 85 3.84 13.80 19.08
C GLU A 85 3.80 14.97 18.08
N ASP A 86 4.48 14.85 16.95
CA ASP A 86 4.50 15.89 15.93
C ASP A 86 3.10 16.13 15.38
N PRO A 87 2.55 17.37 15.49
CA PRO A 87 1.17 17.65 15.09
C PRO A 87 0.90 17.47 13.59
N ARG A 88 1.93 17.31 12.78
CA ARG A 88 1.81 16.99 11.35
C ARG A 88 1.50 15.53 11.11
N MET A 89 1.79 14.64 12.08
CA MET A 89 1.57 13.21 11.91
C MET A 89 0.10 12.85 12.02
N THR A 90 -0.34 11.99 11.13
CA THR A 90 -1.68 11.44 11.09
C THR A 90 -1.64 10.11 10.36
N LEU A 91 -2.69 9.31 10.51
CA LEU A 91 -2.82 8.03 9.85
C LEU A 91 -3.82 8.11 8.70
N ILE A 92 -3.53 7.35 7.66
CA ILE A 92 -4.48 6.97 6.62
C ILE A 92 -4.66 5.46 6.76
N GLU A 93 -5.84 5.05 7.14
CA GLU A 93 -6.26 3.66 7.21
C GLU A 93 -7.03 3.31 5.94
N ILE A 94 -6.65 2.20 5.29
CA ILE A 94 -7.30 1.76 4.05
C ILE A 94 -7.90 0.39 4.29
N LYS A 95 -9.23 0.34 4.25
CA LYS A 95 -10.01 -0.90 4.24
C LYS A 95 -10.11 -1.38 2.79
N SER A 96 -9.44 -2.49 2.49
CA SER A 96 -9.41 -3.08 1.16
C SER A 96 -10.77 -3.70 0.81
N ASN A 97 -11.23 -3.49 -0.42
CA ASN A 97 -12.47 -4.07 -0.93
C ASN A 97 -12.28 -4.93 -2.19
N TYR A 98 -11.15 -4.76 -2.88
CA TYR A 98 -10.78 -5.58 -4.02
C TYR A 98 -9.27 -5.61 -4.19
N VAL A 99 -8.73 -6.77 -4.56
CA VAL A 99 -7.31 -6.95 -4.85
C VAL A 99 -7.14 -7.70 -6.15
N ALA A 100 -6.33 -7.17 -7.05
CA ALA A 100 -5.82 -7.89 -8.21
C ALA A 100 -4.30 -8.00 -8.10
N TYR A 101 -3.75 -9.16 -8.39
CA TYR A 101 -2.31 -9.36 -8.37
C TYR A 101 -1.85 -10.35 -9.42
N TYR A 102 -0.64 -10.13 -9.89
CA TYR A 102 0.00 -10.96 -10.88
C TYR A 102 1.29 -11.53 -10.31
N LEU A 103 1.41 -12.83 -10.37
CA LEU A 103 2.63 -13.53 -9.99
C LEU A 103 3.26 -14.16 -11.22
N THR A 104 4.50 -13.80 -11.47
CA THR A 104 5.32 -14.37 -12.54
C THR A 104 5.70 -15.80 -12.16
N GLU A 105 5.34 -16.75 -13.01
CA GLU A 105 5.64 -18.18 -12.79
C GLU A 105 6.93 -18.62 -13.50
N VAL A 106 7.52 -17.75 -14.31
CA VAL A 106 8.75 -18.02 -15.07
C VAL A 106 9.89 -17.12 -14.58
N GLY A 107 11.10 -17.65 -14.44
CA GLY A 107 12.27 -16.81 -14.12
C GLY A 107 12.61 -15.82 -15.24
N ILE A 108 13.56 -14.89 -15.00
CA ILE A 108 13.93 -13.82 -15.95
C ILE A 108 14.22 -14.35 -17.36
N LEU A 109 14.95 -15.48 -17.47
CA LEU A 109 15.22 -16.11 -18.75
C LEU A 109 13.96 -16.70 -19.41
N GLY A 110 13.07 -17.28 -18.63
CA GLY A 110 11.78 -17.78 -19.10
C GLY A 110 10.89 -16.64 -19.58
N TYR A 111 10.82 -15.53 -18.82
CA TYR A 111 10.09 -14.34 -19.21
C TYR A 111 10.54 -13.79 -20.57
N ALA A 112 11.85 -13.60 -20.75
CA ALA A 112 12.39 -13.13 -22.02
C ALA A 112 12.07 -14.09 -23.18
N LYS A 113 12.16 -15.41 -22.96
CA LYS A 113 11.83 -16.43 -23.94
C LYS A 113 10.34 -16.39 -24.35
N GLU A 114 9.43 -16.29 -23.38
CA GLU A 114 7.99 -16.20 -23.63
C GLU A 114 7.62 -14.94 -24.43
N VAL A 115 8.21 -13.79 -24.09
CA VAL A 115 7.98 -12.53 -24.80
C VAL A 115 8.50 -12.61 -26.24
N ILE A 116 9.68 -13.17 -26.47
CA ILE A 116 10.24 -13.35 -27.82
C ILE A 116 9.37 -14.32 -28.63
N ALA A 117 8.98 -15.44 -28.03
CA ALA A 117 8.12 -16.42 -28.69
C ALA A 117 6.78 -15.82 -29.10
N ALA A 118 6.14 -15.06 -28.22
CA ALA A 118 4.89 -14.37 -28.49
C ALA A 118 5.01 -13.36 -29.64
N ASN A 119 6.11 -12.59 -29.68
CA ASN A 119 6.38 -11.66 -30.78
C ASN A 119 6.54 -12.37 -32.15
N VAL A 120 7.18 -13.53 -32.16
CA VAL A 120 7.42 -14.31 -33.40
C VAL A 120 6.13 -15.01 -33.85
N THR A 121 5.33 -15.53 -32.92
CA THR A 121 4.13 -16.31 -33.23
C THR A 121 2.85 -15.48 -33.33
N GLY A 122 2.90 -14.20 -32.95
CA GLY A 122 1.73 -13.33 -32.84
C GLY A 122 0.79 -13.72 -31.68
N GLY A 123 1.27 -14.53 -30.73
CA GLY A 123 0.53 -14.97 -29.56
C GLY A 123 0.65 -13.99 -28.37
N VAL A 124 0.11 -14.40 -27.21
CA VAL A 124 0.24 -13.70 -25.94
C VAL A 124 1.28 -14.43 -25.08
N ALA A 125 2.25 -13.68 -24.54
CA ALA A 125 3.24 -14.26 -23.64
C ALA A 125 2.57 -14.75 -22.34
N ASN A 126 2.79 -16.03 -22.00
CA ASN A 126 2.26 -16.62 -20.76
C ASN A 126 3.36 -16.64 -19.69
N THR A 127 3.53 -15.51 -19.01
CA THR A 127 4.63 -15.29 -18.06
C THR A 127 4.21 -15.49 -16.60
N GLY A 128 2.91 -15.60 -16.32
CA GLY A 128 2.41 -15.74 -14.94
C GLY A 128 0.89 -15.79 -14.86
N LYS A 129 0.37 -15.67 -13.64
CA LYS A 129 -1.07 -15.74 -13.38
C LYS A 129 -1.60 -14.49 -12.72
N LEU A 130 -2.65 -13.94 -13.32
CA LEU A 130 -3.52 -12.96 -12.70
C LEU A 130 -4.47 -13.66 -11.72
N ARG A 131 -4.59 -13.11 -10.52
CA ARG A 131 -5.54 -13.55 -9.49
C ARG A 131 -6.25 -12.35 -8.90
N GLU A 132 -7.45 -12.59 -8.40
CA GLU A 132 -8.31 -11.57 -7.82
C GLU A 132 -8.85 -12.06 -6.48
N LEU A 133 -9.03 -11.12 -5.56
CA LEU A 133 -9.72 -11.32 -4.29
C LEU A 133 -10.87 -10.34 -4.23
N THR A 134 -12.05 -10.88 -4.04
CA THR A 134 -13.28 -10.11 -3.89
C THR A 134 -13.44 -9.60 -2.46
N GLU A 135 -14.40 -8.72 -2.24
CA GLU A 135 -14.73 -8.22 -0.90
C GLU A 135 -15.05 -9.36 0.08
N GLN A 136 -15.74 -10.41 -0.39
CA GLN A 136 -16.04 -11.60 0.44
C GLN A 136 -14.77 -12.36 0.86
N ASP A 137 -13.80 -12.48 -0.04
CA ASP A 137 -12.52 -13.13 0.27
C ASP A 137 -11.74 -12.33 1.32
N LEU A 138 -11.75 -11.01 1.18
CA LEU A 138 -11.09 -10.09 2.11
C LEU A 138 -11.76 -10.08 3.49
N GLU A 139 -13.08 -10.19 3.56
CA GLU A 139 -13.79 -10.30 4.83
C GLU A 139 -13.52 -11.64 5.54
N ARG A 140 -13.41 -12.74 4.80
CA ARG A 140 -12.93 -14.00 5.37
C ARG A 140 -11.52 -13.87 5.95
N ALA A 141 -10.61 -13.20 5.22
CA ALA A 141 -9.25 -12.97 5.70
C ALA A 141 -9.25 -12.19 7.02
N ARG A 142 -10.03 -11.10 7.13
CA ARG A 142 -10.17 -10.33 8.39
C ARG A 142 -10.66 -11.19 9.55
N SER A 143 -11.62 -12.08 9.30
CA SER A 143 -12.16 -12.95 10.34
C SER A 143 -11.18 -14.03 10.85
N MET A 144 -10.18 -14.38 10.04
CA MET A 144 -9.13 -15.32 10.42
C MET A 144 -8.03 -14.65 11.25
N ASP A 145 -7.73 -13.38 10.98
CA ASP A 145 -6.70 -12.63 11.72
C ASP A 145 -7.15 -12.17 13.11
N GLN A 146 -8.46 -12.22 13.42
CA GLN A 146 -9.02 -11.87 14.72
C GLN A 146 -9.05 -13.02 15.74
N LYS A 147 -8.52 -14.18 15.39
CA LYS A 147 -8.40 -15.38 16.27
C LYS A 147 -6.97 -15.56 16.73
#